data_ec09f49c5217fc804bfdefe2ce7df245
#
_entry.id   ec09f49c5217fc804bfdefe2ce7df245
#
_cell.length_a   1.000
_cell.length_b   1.000
_cell.length_c   1.000
_cell.angle_alpha   90.00
_cell.angle_beta   90.00
_cell.angle_gamma   90.00
#
_symmetry.space_group_name_H-M   'P 1'
#
loop_
_entity.id
_entity.type
_entity.pdbx_description
1 polymer ?
#
loop_
_entity_poly.entity_id
_entity_poly.type
_entity_poly.pdbx_seq_one_letter_code
_entity_poly.pdbx_strand_id
1 'polypeptide(L)' 'KEYDLIELLVKNPRRVYSRENLMDLVWGYTYAGDYRTVDVHIRRLREKLEENPAAPQHILTKWGVGYYLKD' A
#
# COMPACT_ATOMS: atom_id res chain seq x y z
N LYS A 1 7.36 8.08 -4.14
CA LYS A 1 6.00 7.56 -3.92
C LYS A 1 5.99 6.34 -3.00
N GLU A 2 7.01 5.50 -3.08
CA GLU A 2 7.11 4.36 -2.14
C GLU A 2 7.24 4.87 -0.71
N TYR A 3 8.04 5.91 -0.48
CA TYR A 3 8.22 6.49 0.84
C TYR A 3 6.90 7.10 1.35
N ASP A 4 6.20 7.82 0.48
CA ASP A 4 4.92 8.44 0.84
C ASP A 4 3.89 7.37 1.22
N LEU A 5 3.88 6.27 0.48
CA LEU A 5 2.98 5.17 0.72
C LEU A 5 3.24 4.52 2.08
N ILE A 6 4.50 4.19 2.37
CA ILE A 6 4.82 3.55 3.64
C ILE A 6 4.60 4.50 4.82
N GLU A 7 4.87 5.78 4.64
CA GLU A 7 4.62 6.77 5.67
C GLU A 7 3.14 6.83 6.05
N LEU A 8 2.27 6.81 5.04
CA LEU A 8 0.82 6.82 5.26
C LEU A 8 0.38 5.60 6.06
N LEU A 9 0.88 4.43 5.69
CA LEU A 9 0.53 3.19 6.38
C LEU A 9 1.06 3.15 7.81
N VAL A 10 2.28 3.62 8.02
CA VAL A 10 2.91 3.63 9.35
C VAL A 10 2.20 4.58 10.30
N LYS A 11 1.75 5.71 9.81
CA LYS A 11 1.03 6.70 10.65
C LYS A 11 -0.36 6.21 11.05
N ASN A 12 -0.90 5.25 10.33
CA ASN A 12 -2.26 4.75 10.57
C ASN A 12 -2.27 3.22 10.56
N PRO A 13 -1.59 2.58 11.52
CA PRO A 13 -1.51 1.12 11.55
C PRO A 13 -2.90 0.51 11.69
N ARG A 14 -3.10 -0.64 11.05
CA ARG A 14 -4.36 -1.39 10.99
C ARG A 14 -5.46 -0.73 10.19
N ARG A 15 -5.30 0.51 9.78
CA ARG A 15 -6.30 1.13 8.92
C ARG A 15 -6.20 0.56 7.51
N VAL A 16 -7.30 0.04 7.00
CA VAL A 16 -7.36 -0.52 5.65
C VAL A 16 -7.62 0.60 4.65
N TYR A 17 -6.76 0.68 3.64
CA TYR A 17 -6.92 1.65 2.55
C TYR A 17 -7.23 0.90 1.27
N SER A 18 -8.27 1.34 0.56
CA SER A 18 -8.53 0.81 -0.78
C SER A 18 -7.46 1.32 -1.75
N ARG A 19 -7.33 0.65 -2.90
CA ARG A 19 -6.41 1.13 -3.94
C ARG A 19 -6.79 2.55 -4.38
N GLU A 20 -8.09 2.83 -4.45
CA GLU A 20 -8.58 4.16 -4.81
C GLU A 20 -8.15 5.19 -3.77
N ASN A 21 -8.31 4.89 -2.48
CA ASN A 21 -7.87 5.79 -1.40
C ASN A 21 -6.37 6.04 -1.48
N LEU A 22 -5.57 5.00 -1.68
CA LEU A 22 -4.13 5.15 -1.78
C LEU A 22 -3.73 5.98 -2.98
N MET A 23 -4.40 5.78 -4.11
CA MET A 23 -4.16 6.56 -5.30
C MET A 23 -4.42 8.05 -5.04
N ASP A 24 -5.54 8.37 -4.42
CA ASP A 24 -5.91 9.75 -4.12
C ASP A 24 -4.95 10.41 -3.13
N LEU A 25 -4.60 9.68 -2.07
CA LEU A 25 -3.80 10.25 -0.98
C LEU A 25 -2.31 10.37 -1.32
N VAL A 26 -1.79 9.47 -2.13
CA VAL A 26 -0.36 9.43 -2.45
C VAL A 26 -0.07 10.09 -3.81
N TRP A 27 -0.91 9.83 -4.81
CA TRP A 27 -0.70 10.38 -6.16
C TRP A 27 -1.53 11.61 -6.48
N GLY A 28 -2.64 11.79 -5.78
CA GLY A 28 -3.51 12.95 -5.94
C GLY A 28 -4.66 12.72 -6.91
N TYR A 29 -5.68 13.57 -6.80
CA TYR A 29 -6.91 13.41 -7.58
C TYR A 29 -6.73 13.63 -9.09
N THR A 30 -5.69 14.36 -9.47
CA THR A 30 -5.45 14.67 -10.88
C THR A 30 -4.75 13.53 -11.61
N TYR A 31 -4.26 12.54 -10.89
CA TYR A 31 -3.57 11.43 -11.50
C TYR A 31 -4.57 10.48 -12.15
N ALA A 32 -4.44 10.27 -13.44
CA ALA A 32 -5.35 9.40 -14.21
C ALA A 32 -4.76 8.01 -14.43
N GLY A 33 -3.90 7.57 -13.55
CA GLY A 33 -3.22 6.27 -13.68
C GLY A 33 -4.08 5.10 -13.31
N ASP A 34 -3.55 3.94 -13.60
CA ASP A 34 -4.18 2.66 -13.30
C ASP A 34 -3.91 2.29 -11.83
N TYR A 35 -4.90 1.77 -11.16
CA TYR A 35 -4.76 1.29 -9.78
C TYR A 35 -3.70 0.20 -9.62
N ARG A 36 -3.32 -0.45 -10.72
CA ARG A 36 -2.20 -1.40 -10.69
C ARG A 36 -0.89 -0.73 -10.28
N THR A 37 -0.78 0.59 -10.44
CA THR A 37 0.37 1.34 -9.95
C THR A 37 0.52 1.18 -8.44
N VAL A 38 -0.60 1.20 -7.71
CA VAL A 38 -0.59 0.97 -6.26
C VAL A 38 -0.08 -0.44 -5.96
N ASP A 39 -0.59 -1.44 -6.66
CA ASP A 39 -0.18 -2.83 -6.44
C ASP A 39 1.31 -3.04 -6.69
N VAL A 40 1.85 -2.39 -7.72
CA VAL A 40 3.28 -2.46 -8.03
C VAL A 40 4.10 -1.85 -6.90
N HIS A 41 3.68 -0.71 -6.36
CA HIS A 41 4.40 -0.07 -5.26
C HIS A 41 4.31 -0.87 -3.97
N ILE A 42 3.17 -1.48 -3.69
CA ILE A 42 3.00 -2.38 -2.55
C ILE A 42 3.96 -3.57 -2.70
N ARG A 43 4.03 -4.14 -3.88
CA ARG A 43 4.95 -5.26 -4.14
C ARG A 43 6.40 -4.86 -3.88
N ARG A 44 6.81 -3.68 -4.35
CA ARG A 44 8.17 -3.18 -4.13
C ARG A 44 8.47 -2.96 -2.66
N LEU A 45 7.50 -2.43 -1.92
CA LEU A 45 7.65 -2.26 -0.48
C LEU A 45 7.80 -3.60 0.22
N ARG A 46 7.01 -4.59 -0.17
CA ARG A 46 7.14 -5.94 0.39
C ARG A 46 8.52 -6.53 0.11
N GLU A 47 9.04 -6.33 -1.08
CA GLU A 47 10.38 -6.82 -1.43
C GLU A 47 11.46 -6.19 -0.55
N LYS A 48 11.25 -4.96 -0.10
CA LYS A 48 12.21 -4.24 0.74
C LYS A 48 12.04 -4.53 2.23
N LEU A 49 10.82 -4.71 2.69
CA LEU A 49 10.49 -4.76 4.11
C LEU A 49 10.16 -6.15 4.63
N GLU A 50 9.66 -7.03 3.78
CA GLU A 50 9.26 -8.36 4.21
C GLU A 50 10.42 -9.34 4.06
N GLU A 51 10.56 -10.23 5.02
CA GLU A 51 11.53 -11.30 4.93
C GLU A 51 11.20 -12.22 3.76
N ASN A 52 9.91 -12.53 3.59
CA ASN A 52 9.41 -13.28 2.45
C ASN A 52 8.24 -12.50 1.83
N PRO A 53 8.47 -11.80 0.70
CA PRO A 53 7.41 -10.99 0.08
C PRO A 53 6.18 -11.79 -0.34
N ALA A 54 6.34 -13.08 -0.62
CA ALA A 54 5.22 -13.93 -1.01
C ALA A 54 4.34 -14.32 0.18
N ALA A 55 4.87 -14.18 1.40
CA ALA A 55 4.14 -14.43 2.63
C ALA A 55 4.32 -13.23 3.58
N PRO A 56 3.80 -12.06 3.23
CA PRO A 56 4.05 -10.84 3.99
C PRO A 56 3.45 -10.90 5.39
N GLN A 57 4.18 -10.31 6.34
CA GLN A 57 3.77 -10.25 7.73
C GLN A 57 3.51 -8.82 8.22
N HIS A 58 3.88 -7.82 7.43
CA HIS A 58 3.76 -6.41 7.81
C HIS A 58 2.76 -5.68 6.93
N ILE A 59 2.94 -5.72 5.62
CA ILE A 59 2.02 -5.07 4.68
C ILE A 59 1.07 -6.15 4.18
N LEU A 60 -0.16 -6.12 4.69
CA LEU A 60 -1.14 -7.16 4.44
C LEU A 60 -2.21 -6.72 3.46
N THR A 61 -2.81 -7.68 2.80
CA THR A 61 -3.93 -7.48 1.90
C THR A 61 -5.22 -7.87 2.61
N LYS A 62 -6.21 -6.99 2.57
CA LYS A 62 -7.56 -7.37 2.93
C LYS A 62 -8.30 -7.60 1.62
N TRP A 63 -8.56 -8.85 1.30
CA TRP A 63 -9.13 -9.23 0.01
C TRP A 63 -10.47 -8.56 -0.26
N GLY A 64 -10.59 -7.97 -1.44
CA GLY A 64 -11.78 -7.25 -1.83
C GLY A 64 -11.87 -5.84 -1.28
N VAL A 65 -10.93 -5.41 -0.45
CA VAL A 65 -10.92 -4.08 0.16
C VAL A 65 -9.66 -3.28 -0.15
N GLY A 66 -8.49 -3.77 0.24
CA GLY A 66 -7.25 -3.04 0.02
C GLY A 66 -6.09 -3.53 0.85
N TYR A 67 -5.27 -2.60 1.32
CA TYR A 67 -4.04 -2.89 2.03
C TYR A 67 -3.98 -2.21 3.38
N TYR A 68 -3.22 -2.78 4.31
CA TYR A 68 -3.01 -2.18 5.62
C TYR A 68 -1.69 -2.64 6.22
N LEU A 69 -1.19 -1.88 7.17
CA LEU A 69 -0.01 -2.27 7.92
C LEU A 69 -0.45 -2.92 9.23
N LYS A 70 0.04 -4.12 9.45
CA LYS A 70 -0.11 -4.78 10.74
C LYS A 70 0.91 -4.17 11.68
N ASP A 71 0.47 -3.69 12.80
CA ASP A 71 1.37 -3.06 13.78
C ASP A 71 2.22 -4.07 14.56
#